data_13d4907b3bf0796d64d1f0d1e0c859fa
#
_entry.id   13d4907b3bf0796d64d1f0d1e0c859fa
#
_cell.length_a   1.000
_cell.length_b   1.000
_cell.length_c   1.000
_cell.angle_alpha   90.00
_cell.angle_beta   90.00
_cell.angle_gamma   90.00
#
_symmetry.space_group_name_H-M   'P 1'
#
loop_
_entity.id
_entity.type
_entity.pdbx_description
1 polymer ?
#
loop_
_entity_poly.entity_id
_entity_poly.type
_entity_poly.pdbx_seq_one_letter_code
_entity_poly.pdbx_strand_id
1 'polypeptide(L)'
;MNIHEHQAKNILRKYGAKVPDGVYALDVNELLEKAKNLKTDKYVLKAQIHAGGRGKAGGVKIVNDLKSLETEAKSLLGKKLITHQTGPSGRIVKRLYVEVSSNIDKEFYLSCVVDRASSKIAFISSDQGGMDIEEVAIKSPEKILTTKVAVSYTHLRAHETLLY
;
A
#
# COMPACT_ATOMS: atom_id res chain seq x y z
N MET A 1 11.48 8.03 -5.19
CA MET A 1 10.61 7.48 -6.26
C MET A 1 9.29 7.13 -5.63
N ASN A 2 8.18 7.63 -6.17
CA ASN A 2 6.85 7.35 -5.64
C ASN A 2 6.19 6.29 -6.51
N ILE A 3 5.82 5.16 -5.92
CA ILE A 3 5.08 4.08 -6.58
C ILE A 3 3.69 3.94 -5.96
N HIS A 4 2.73 3.43 -6.73
CA HIS A 4 1.40 3.10 -6.23
C HIS A 4 1.37 1.71 -5.60
N GLU A 5 0.34 1.43 -4.79
CA GLU A 5 0.17 0.15 -4.11
C GLU A 5 0.22 -1.05 -5.06
N HIS A 6 -0.46 -0.98 -6.22
CA HIS A 6 -0.43 -2.07 -7.20
C HIS A 6 0.97 -2.34 -7.76
N GLN A 7 1.81 -1.30 -7.92
CA GLN A 7 3.20 -1.43 -8.36
C GLN A 7 4.06 -2.05 -7.26
N ALA A 8 3.87 -1.61 -6.00
CA ALA A 8 4.56 -2.19 -4.85
C ALA A 8 4.22 -3.69 -4.68
N LYS A 9 2.93 -4.06 -4.81
CA LYS A 9 2.49 -5.46 -4.76
C LYS A 9 3.07 -6.31 -5.88
N ASN A 10 3.22 -5.77 -7.08
CA ASN A 10 3.88 -6.48 -8.18
C ASN A 10 5.37 -6.74 -7.88
N ILE A 11 6.06 -5.77 -7.28
CA ILE A 11 7.45 -5.97 -6.84
C ILE A 11 7.52 -7.04 -5.76
N LEU A 12 6.68 -6.95 -4.73
CA LEU A 12 6.64 -7.93 -3.64
C LEU A 12 6.39 -9.36 -4.18
N ARG A 13 5.43 -9.52 -5.09
CA ARG A 13 5.13 -10.81 -5.74
C ARG A 13 6.35 -11.35 -6.51
N LYS A 14 7.08 -10.48 -7.23
CA LYS A 14 8.31 -10.85 -7.94
C LYS A 14 9.37 -11.42 -7.00
N TYR A 15 9.43 -10.96 -5.77
CA TYR A 15 10.34 -11.46 -4.74
C TYR A 15 9.74 -12.53 -3.82
N GLY A 16 8.65 -13.18 -4.25
CA GLY A 16 8.07 -14.34 -3.58
C GLY A 16 7.14 -14.04 -2.40
N ALA A 17 6.84 -12.76 -2.13
CA ALA A 17 5.86 -12.42 -1.11
C ALA A 17 4.43 -12.77 -1.58
N LYS A 18 3.65 -13.38 -0.69
CA LYS A 18 2.23 -13.64 -0.93
C LYS A 18 1.46 -12.32 -0.85
N VAL A 19 0.82 -11.93 -1.94
CA VAL A 19 -0.04 -10.75 -2.01
C VAL A 19 -1.37 -11.14 -2.64
N PRO A 20 -2.50 -10.54 -2.24
CA PRO A 20 -3.80 -10.79 -2.86
C PRO A 20 -3.76 -10.53 -4.36
N ASP A 21 -4.50 -11.33 -5.12
CA ASP A 21 -4.69 -11.07 -6.54
C ASP A 21 -5.48 -9.79 -6.74
N GLY A 22 -5.05 -8.99 -7.71
CA GLY A 22 -5.68 -7.71 -7.97
C GLY A 22 -5.27 -7.13 -9.30
N VAL A 23 -6.10 -6.21 -9.79
CA VAL A 23 -5.94 -5.54 -11.07
C VAL A 23 -6.09 -4.04 -10.92
N TYR A 24 -5.40 -3.28 -11.73
CA TYR A 24 -5.55 -1.82 -11.78
C TYR A 24 -6.08 -1.37 -13.13
N ALA A 25 -6.74 -0.22 -13.14
CA ALA A 25 -7.24 0.41 -14.35
C ALA A 25 -7.27 1.93 -14.22
N LEU A 26 -7.33 2.60 -15.37
CA LEU A 26 -7.44 4.06 -15.48
C LEU A 26 -8.87 4.51 -15.73
N ASP A 27 -9.73 3.59 -16.11
CA ASP A 27 -11.17 3.81 -16.30
C ASP A 27 -11.99 2.65 -15.71
N VAL A 28 -13.30 2.88 -15.57
CA VAL A 28 -14.21 1.95 -14.90
C VAL A 28 -14.49 0.71 -15.76
N ASN A 29 -14.61 0.86 -17.09
CA ASN A 29 -14.93 -0.27 -17.97
C ASN A 29 -13.76 -1.25 -18.00
N GLU A 30 -12.53 -0.75 -18.15
CA GLU A 30 -11.31 -1.53 -18.06
C GLU A 30 -11.23 -2.26 -16.72
N LEU A 31 -11.56 -1.56 -15.61
CA LEU A 31 -11.55 -2.15 -14.27
C LEU A 31 -12.48 -3.34 -14.17
N LEU A 32 -13.72 -3.19 -14.64
CA LEU A 32 -14.74 -4.23 -14.58
C LEU A 32 -14.38 -5.45 -15.43
N GLU A 33 -13.87 -5.24 -16.64
CA GLU A 33 -13.43 -6.34 -17.51
C GLU A 33 -12.30 -7.14 -16.85
N LYS A 34 -11.33 -6.46 -16.26
CA LYS A 34 -10.23 -7.13 -15.53
C LYS A 34 -10.72 -7.82 -14.26
N ALA A 35 -11.64 -7.18 -13.51
CA ALA A 35 -12.17 -7.71 -12.26
C ALA A 35 -12.95 -9.02 -12.43
N LYS A 36 -13.60 -9.25 -13.59
CA LYS A 36 -14.27 -10.52 -13.91
C LYS A 36 -13.37 -11.75 -13.79
N ASN A 37 -12.06 -11.57 -13.99
CA ASN A 37 -11.08 -12.65 -13.88
C ASN A 37 -10.60 -12.92 -12.45
N LEU A 38 -10.97 -12.08 -11.49
CA LEU A 38 -10.67 -12.31 -10.07
C LEU A 38 -11.63 -13.35 -9.51
N LYS A 39 -11.09 -14.45 -9.01
CA LYS A 39 -11.87 -15.54 -8.41
C LYS A 39 -12.29 -15.18 -6.98
N THR A 40 -13.28 -14.32 -6.84
CA THR A 40 -13.78 -13.86 -5.55
C THR A 40 -15.24 -13.41 -5.67
N ASP A 41 -15.96 -13.51 -4.58
CA ASP A 41 -17.28 -12.94 -4.34
C ASP A 41 -17.22 -11.60 -3.56
N LYS A 42 -16.00 -11.19 -3.16
CA LYS A 42 -15.82 -9.99 -2.35
C LYS A 42 -14.59 -9.22 -2.79
N TYR A 43 -14.81 -7.99 -3.26
CA TYR A 43 -13.79 -7.11 -3.83
C TYR A 43 -13.42 -5.99 -2.86
N VAL A 44 -12.14 -5.61 -2.85
CA VAL A 44 -11.66 -4.40 -2.18
C VAL A 44 -11.21 -3.40 -3.22
N LEU A 45 -12.00 -2.36 -3.43
CA LEU A 45 -11.70 -1.25 -4.34
C LEU A 45 -10.88 -0.20 -3.61
N LYS A 46 -9.77 0.22 -4.19
CA LYS A 46 -8.81 1.16 -3.58
C LYS A 46 -8.42 2.27 -4.55
N ALA A 47 -8.63 3.51 -4.15
CA ALA A 47 -8.07 4.66 -4.85
C ALA A 47 -6.54 4.59 -4.84
N GLN A 48 -5.91 4.89 -5.96
CA GLN A 48 -4.46 4.93 -6.08
C GLN A 48 -3.99 6.38 -6.11
N ILE A 49 -3.57 6.88 -4.96
CA ILE A 49 -2.91 8.18 -4.79
C ILE A 49 -1.59 7.97 -4.02
N HIS A 50 -0.64 8.89 -4.17
CA HIS A 50 0.62 8.86 -3.43
C HIS A 50 0.44 9.48 -2.03
N ALA A 51 -0.42 8.88 -1.22
CA ALA A 51 -0.64 9.27 0.17
C ALA A 51 -1.24 8.10 0.96
N GLY A 52 -0.93 8.06 2.25
CA GLY A 52 -1.57 7.20 3.24
C GLY A 52 -2.92 7.74 3.71
N GLY A 53 -3.58 7.01 4.63
CA GLY A 53 -4.85 7.44 5.22
C GLY A 53 -6.06 7.33 4.27
N ARG A 54 -5.93 6.64 3.14
CA ARG A 54 -7.00 6.50 2.12
C ARG A 54 -8.26 5.85 2.66
N GLY A 55 -8.12 4.88 3.57
CA GLY A 55 -9.27 4.20 4.20
C GLY A 55 -10.14 5.20 4.97
N LYS A 56 -9.56 5.99 5.86
CA LYS A 56 -10.25 7.03 6.63
C LYS A 56 -10.86 8.12 5.72
N ALA A 57 -10.24 8.41 4.57
CA ALA A 57 -10.73 9.37 3.59
C ALA A 57 -11.80 8.80 2.63
N GLY A 58 -12.26 7.56 2.83
CA GLY A 58 -13.25 6.91 1.97
C GLY A 58 -12.70 6.45 0.62
N GLY A 59 -11.38 6.34 0.48
CA GLY A 59 -10.70 5.86 -0.72
C GLY A 59 -10.54 4.34 -0.79
N VAL A 60 -11.11 3.60 0.16
CA VAL A 60 -11.16 2.12 0.19
C VAL A 60 -12.60 1.70 0.40
N LYS A 61 -13.09 0.81 -0.43
CA LYS A 61 -14.46 0.29 -0.41
C LYS A 61 -14.46 -1.23 -0.54
N ILE A 62 -15.29 -1.89 0.24
CA ILE A 62 -15.51 -3.34 0.13
C ILE A 62 -16.89 -3.54 -0.51
N VAL A 63 -16.96 -4.35 -1.55
CA VAL A 63 -18.17 -4.64 -2.31
C VAL A 63 -18.28 -6.13 -2.63
N ASN A 64 -19.50 -6.64 -2.76
CA ASN A 64 -19.77 -8.08 -2.86
C ASN A 64 -20.15 -8.51 -4.30
N ASP A 65 -20.19 -7.60 -5.25
CA ASP A 65 -20.57 -7.90 -6.64
C ASP A 65 -20.02 -6.85 -7.61
N LEU A 66 -20.02 -7.17 -8.90
CA LEU A 66 -19.51 -6.30 -9.96
C LEU A 66 -20.38 -5.04 -10.18
N LYS A 67 -21.67 -5.08 -9.89
CA LYS A 67 -22.55 -3.93 -10.03
C LYS A 67 -22.26 -2.88 -8.96
N SER A 68 -22.10 -3.32 -7.73
CA SER A 68 -21.66 -2.46 -6.63
C SER A 68 -20.24 -1.94 -6.86
N LEU A 69 -19.34 -2.77 -7.42
CA LEU A 69 -18.00 -2.35 -7.82
C LEU A 69 -18.04 -1.23 -8.85
N GLU A 70 -18.90 -1.33 -9.88
CA GLU A 70 -19.10 -0.30 -10.90
C GLU A 70 -19.54 1.02 -10.27
N THR A 71 -20.55 0.96 -9.40
CA THR A 71 -21.11 2.16 -8.74
C THR A 71 -20.07 2.88 -7.91
N GLU A 72 -19.34 2.13 -7.06
CA GLU A 72 -18.30 2.70 -6.21
C GLU A 72 -17.07 3.16 -7.02
N ALA A 73 -16.70 2.47 -8.10
CA ALA A 73 -15.63 2.89 -8.98
C ALA A 73 -15.93 4.22 -9.69
N LYS A 74 -17.17 4.40 -10.20
CA LYS A 74 -17.64 5.68 -10.78
C LYS A 74 -17.61 6.80 -9.77
N SER A 75 -18.00 6.53 -8.52
CA SER A 75 -18.01 7.53 -7.46
C SER A 75 -16.59 7.95 -7.01
N LEU A 76 -15.62 7.06 -7.17
CA LEU A 76 -14.27 7.25 -6.64
C LEU A 76 -13.28 7.79 -7.67
N LEU A 77 -13.41 7.39 -8.95
CA LEU A 77 -12.56 7.87 -10.04
C LEU A 77 -12.86 9.36 -10.31
N GLY A 78 -11.83 10.18 -10.38
CA GLY A 78 -11.94 11.63 -10.52
C GLY A 78 -12.23 12.37 -9.20
N LYS A 79 -12.60 11.67 -8.14
CA LYS A 79 -12.83 12.27 -6.82
C LYS A 79 -11.55 12.85 -6.25
N LYS A 80 -11.65 13.98 -5.57
CA LYS A 80 -10.57 14.56 -4.77
C LYS A 80 -10.58 13.92 -3.37
N LEU A 81 -9.52 13.20 -3.03
CA LEU A 81 -9.33 12.66 -1.69
C LEU A 81 -8.45 13.58 -0.85
N ILE A 82 -8.90 13.88 0.35
CA ILE A 82 -8.17 14.64 1.35
C ILE A 82 -7.80 13.68 2.47
N THR A 83 -6.50 13.52 2.73
CA THR A 83 -5.94 12.73 3.82
C THR A 83 -5.04 13.62 4.67
N HIS A 84 -4.63 13.16 5.85
CA HIS A 84 -3.67 13.90 6.67
C HIS A 84 -2.34 14.16 5.94
N GLN A 85 -1.94 13.27 5.01
CA GLN A 85 -0.70 13.41 4.24
C GLN A 85 -0.83 14.31 2.99
N THR A 86 -2.03 14.46 2.44
CA THR A 86 -2.24 15.34 1.26
C THR A 86 -2.49 16.79 1.64
N GLY A 87 -2.82 17.05 2.89
CA GLY A 87 -3.30 18.34 3.34
C GLY A 87 -4.63 18.76 2.67
N PRO A 88 -5.08 20.01 2.85
CA PRO A 88 -6.37 20.50 2.33
C PRO A 88 -6.47 20.48 0.80
N SER A 89 -5.34 20.56 0.09
CA SER A 89 -5.30 20.50 -1.37
C SER A 89 -5.80 19.17 -1.93
N GLY A 90 -5.65 18.08 -1.17
CA GLY A 90 -6.06 16.75 -1.58
C GLY A 90 -5.33 16.21 -2.81
N ARG A 91 -5.74 15.04 -3.28
CA ARG A 91 -5.26 14.44 -4.54
C ARG A 91 -6.43 13.87 -5.33
N ILE A 92 -6.44 14.12 -6.64
CA ILE A 92 -7.44 13.54 -7.54
C ILE A 92 -7.11 12.08 -7.79
N VAL A 93 -8.11 11.22 -7.67
CA VAL A 93 -8.01 9.78 -7.97
C VAL A 93 -8.01 9.59 -9.48
N LYS A 94 -6.86 9.31 -10.05
CA LYS A 94 -6.67 9.10 -11.50
C LYS A 94 -6.62 7.63 -11.90
N ARG A 95 -6.60 6.71 -10.94
CA ARG A 95 -6.57 5.27 -11.15
C ARG A 95 -7.14 4.53 -9.96
N LEU A 96 -7.66 3.36 -10.23
CA LEU A 96 -8.25 2.46 -9.26
C LEU A 96 -7.47 1.14 -9.24
N TYR A 97 -7.49 0.49 -8.09
CA TYR A 97 -7.00 -0.87 -7.90
C TYR A 97 -8.09 -1.67 -7.22
N VAL A 98 -8.40 -2.83 -7.75
CA VAL A 98 -9.32 -3.78 -7.10
C VAL A 98 -8.59 -5.08 -6.83
N GLU A 99 -8.81 -5.64 -5.66
CA GLU A 99 -8.20 -6.91 -5.26
C GLU A 99 -9.22 -7.81 -4.56
N VAL A 100 -8.85 -9.08 -4.49
CA VAL A 100 -9.58 -10.08 -3.70
C VAL A 100 -9.52 -9.68 -2.24
N SER A 101 -10.68 -9.74 -1.56
CA SER A 101 -10.74 -9.51 -0.12
C SER A 101 -10.05 -10.64 0.64
N SER A 102 -9.19 -10.27 1.58
CA SER A 102 -8.57 -11.20 2.51
C SER A 102 -9.33 -11.25 3.82
N ASN A 103 -9.41 -12.44 4.43
CA ASN A 103 -9.85 -12.55 5.81
C ASN A 103 -8.67 -12.18 6.71
N ILE A 104 -8.75 -11.01 7.31
CA ILE A 104 -7.66 -10.45 8.13
C ILE A 104 -7.84 -10.92 9.56
N ASP A 105 -6.89 -11.69 10.06
CA ASP A 105 -6.83 -12.10 11.46
C ASP A 105 -6.09 -11.03 12.29
N LYS A 106 -4.90 -10.61 11.82
CA LYS A 106 -4.09 -9.60 12.48
C LYS A 106 -3.36 -8.72 11.48
N GLU A 107 -3.27 -7.43 11.76
CA GLU A 107 -2.50 -6.47 10.97
C GLU A 107 -1.22 -6.08 11.70
N PHE A 108 -0.13 -5.97 10.95
CA PHE A 108 1.16 -5.48 11.43
C PHE A 108 1.57 -4.25 10.65
N TYR A 109 2.34 -3.40 11.27
CA TYR A 109 3.02 -2.31 10.58
C TYR A 109 4.47 -2.72 10.28
N LEU A 110 4.92 -2.46 9.05
CA LEU A 110 6.33 -2.59 8.66
C LEU A 110 6.69 -1.49 7.66
N SER A 111 7.75 -0.77 7.96
CA SER A 111 8.34 0.20 7.03
C SER A 111 9.86 0.06 6.97
N CYS A 112 10.42 0.54 5.86
CA CYS A 112 11.85 0.60 5.62
C CYS A 112 12.19 2.02 5.17
N VAL A 113 13.04 2.70 5.92
CA VAL A 113 13.40 4.10 5.67
C VAL A 113 14.91 4.30 5.72
N VAL A 114 15.40 5.31 5.02
CA VAL A 114 16.79 5.74 5.15
C VAL A 114 16.92 6.65 6.37
N ASP A 115 17.61 6.18 7.39
CA ASP A 115 17.99 6.99 8.54
C ASP A 115 19.25 7.79 8.19
N ARG A 116 19.04 9.03 7.81
CA ARG A 116 20.12 9.92 7.40
C ARG A 116 21.07 10.31 8.54
N ALA A 117 20.56 10.34 9.78
CA ALA A 117 21.36 10.71 10.94
C ALA A 117 22.44 9.67 11.24
N SER A 118 22.10 8.37 11.09
CA SER A 118 23.05 7.27 11.31
C SER A 118 23.63 6.69 10.02
N SER A 119 23.24 7.18 8.83
CA SER A 119 23.62 6.65 7.50
C SER A 119 23.32 5.16 7.37
N LYS A 120 22.16 4.71 7.87
CA LYS A 120 21.72 3.30 7.89
C LYS A 120 20.33 3.18 7.29
N ILE A 121 19.95 1.95 6.96
CA ILE A 121 18.56 1.59 6.70
C ILE A 121 17.91 1.22 8.03
N ALA A 122 16.79 1.85 8.35
CA ALA A 122 15.98 1.53 9.52
C ALA A 122 14.72 0.77 9.09
N PHE A 123 14.50 -0.38 9.70
CA PHE A 123 13.22 -1.09 9.67
C PHE A 123 12.44 -0.72 10.91
N ILE A 124 11.22 -0.25 10.72
CA ILE A 124 10.29 0.11 11.79
C ILE A 124 9.13 -0.86 11.72
N SER A 125 8.83 -1.55 12.82
CA SER A 125 7.75 -2.52 12.89
C SER A 125 6.92 -2.36 14.15
N SER A 126 5.64 -2.73 14.07
CA SER A 126 4.72 -2.76 15.20
C SER A 126 3.67 -3.85 15.03
N ASP A 127 3.19 -4.39 16.14
CA ASP A 127 2.02 -5.28 16.17
C ASP A 127 0.69 -4.50 16.11
N GLN A 128 0.76 -3.18 16.05
CA GLN A 128 -0.37 -2.26 15.90
C GLN A 128 -0.50 -1.83 14.42
N GLY A 129 -0.92 -2.76 13.56
CA GLY A 129 -1.24 -2.47 12.17
C GLY A 129 -2.62 -1.82 11.99
N GLY A 130 -2.91 -1.36 10.78
CA GLY A 130 -4.19 -0.72 10.46
C GLY A 130 -4.44 0.66 11.09
N MET A 131 -3.51 1.14 11.91
CA MET A 131 -3.55 2.44 12.59
C MET A 131 -2.52 3.40 12.01
N ASP A 132 -2.66 4.69 12.31
CA ASP A 132 -1.62 5.67 11.99
C ASP A 132 -0.44 5.46 12.94
N ILE A 133 0.73 5.13 12.39
CA ILE A 133 1.92 4.78 13.19
C ILE A 133 2.40 5.96 14.06
N GLU A 134 2.12 7.19 13.64
CA GLU A 134 2.40 8.40 14.39
C GLU A 134 1.58 8.46 15.69
N GLU A 135 0.32 8.02 15.65
CA GLU A 135 -0.50 7.90 16.86
C GLU A 135 0.04 6.81 17.80
N VAL A 136 0.49 5.68 17.23
CA VAL A 136 1.10 4.61 18.03
C VAL A 136 2.38 5.09 18.68
N ALA A 137 3.21 5.87 17.96
CA ALA A 137 4.45 6.43 18.49
C ALA A 137 4.23 7.38 19.68
N ILE A 138 3.10 8.07 19.70
CA ILE A 138 2.74 9.00 20.81
C ILE A 138 2.13 8.25 22.00
N LYS A 139 1.20 7.31 21.71
CA LYS A 139 0.40 6.66 22.77
C LYS A 139 1.07 5.43 23.39
N SER A 140 1.86 4.71 22.60
CA SER A 140 2.44 3.41 22.95
C SER A 140 3.79 3.21 22.27
N PRO A 141 4.80 4.06 22.55
CA PRO A 141 6.11 4.00 21.88
C PRO A 141 6.83 2.65 22.06
N GLU A 142 6.54 1.94 23.15
CA GLU A 142 7.07 0.59 23.44
C GLU A 142 6.59 -0.47 22.43
N LYS A 143 5.53 -0.20 21.67
CA LYS A 143 5.01 -1.07 20.62
C LYS A 143 5.75 -0.90 19.29
N ILE A 144 6.68 0.03 19.19
CA ILE A 144 7.44 0.30 17.99
C ILE A 144 8.86 -0.25 18.16
N LEU A 145 9.21 -1.18 17.31
CA LEU A 145 10.55 -1.72 17.21
C LEU A 145 11.29 -1.09 16.04
N THR A 146 12.50 -0.61 16.29
CA THR A 146 13.37 -0.06 15.25
C THR A 146 14.68 -0.83 15.18
N THR A 147 14.93 -1.43 14.02
CA THR A 147 16.19 -2.15 13.74
C THR A 147 16.96 -1.42 12.65
N LYS A 148 18.22 -1.07 12.92
CA LYS A 148 19.09 -0.36 11.97
C LYS A 148 20.11 -1.29 11.35
N VAL A 149 20.19 -1.29 10.02
CA VAL A 149 21.12 -2.13 9.24
C VAL A 149 22.12 -1.24 8.52
N ALA A 150 23.41 -1.56 8.66
CA ALA A 150 24.47 -0.83 7.96
C ALA A 150 24.45 -1.14 6.46
N VAL A 151 24.37 -0.10 5.62
CA VAL A 151 24.27 -0.26 4.15
C VAL A 151 25.64 -0.57 3.53
N SER A 152 26.74 -0.11 4.14
CA SER A 152 28.10 -0.24 3.60
C SER A 152 28.55 -1.68 3.38
N TYR A 153 28.15 -2.60 4.23
CA TYR A 153 28.52 -4.00 4.12
C TYR A 153 27.85 -4.74 2.96
N THR A 154 26.63 -4.43 2.64
CA THR A 154 25.90 -5.04 1.52
C THR A 154 26.39 -4.52 0.17
N HIS A 155 26.86 -3.28 0.12
CA HIS A 155 27.32 -2.66 -1.12
C HIS A 155 28.75 -3.13 -1.50
N LEU A 156 29.65 -3.24 -0.54
CA LEU A 156 31.01 -3.77 -0.77
C LEU A 156 30.99 -5.23 -1.19
N ARG A 157 30.18 -6.08 -0.58
CA ARG A 157 30.03 -7.48 -1.00
C ARG A 157 29.44 -7.65 -2.40
N ALA A 158 28.52 -6.80 -2.81
CA ALA A 158 27.97 -6.85 -4.16
C ALA A 158 29.01 -6.46 -5.23
N HIS A 159 29.95 -5.60 -4.92
CA HIS A 159 31.07 -5.26 -5.81
C HIS A 159 32.17 -6.33 -5.84
N GLU A 160 32.45 -6.96 -4.71
CA GLU A 160 33.47 -8.03 -4.65
C GLU A 160 33.02 -9.32 -5.37
N THR A 161 31.72 -9.60 -5.45
CA THR A 161 31.20 -10.78 -6.18
C THR A 161 31.15 -10.58 -7.70
N LEU A 162 31.38 -9.40 -8.22
CA LEU A 162 31.43 -9.13 -9.66
C LEU A 162 32.87 -9.10 -10.24
N LEU A 163 33.88 -9.34 -9.42
CA LEU A 163 35.30 -9.29 -9.82
C LEU A 163 35.98 -10.67 -9.89
N TYR A 164 35.19 -11.79 -9.81
CA TYR A 164 35.70 -13.15 -9.97
C TYR A 164 34.81 -13.95 -10.92
#